data_0a3b822355bac873b9395ef038d9b32f
#
_entry.id   0a3b822355bac873b9395ef038d9b32f
#
_cell.length_a   1.000
_cell.length_b   1.000
_cell.length_c   1.000
_cell.angle_alpha   90.00
_cell.angle_beta   90.00
_cell.angle_gamma   90.00
#
_symmetry.space_group_name_H-M   'P 1'
#
loop_
_entity.id
_entity.type
_entity.pdbx_description
1 polymer ?
#
loop_
_entity_poly.entity_id
_entity_poly.type
_entity_poly.pdbx_seq_one_letter_code
_entity_poly.pdbx_strand_id
1 'polypeptide(L)'
;MSIKVNKKEYKFIKNKTLLDFLSDLGITIPTLCHDERIKKNEQECGICVVEVDGKLEKACKTMLKDNSTIKTHSELVLKKRKEILENIIKEHALDCLGCKKSGECKLQDYCYEYEVHQNKNDFKESLLIDNSNPFYVINPNKCIACGKCVEICKNLQGSNILEIKEENGRKYAGPIKEEKVNNTKCMSCGNCVSVCPVGALLPKEKEQYRAWETKSVRTTCSYCGVGCQIDFLVKDNKIVEAKPANIAPNDGLLCVKGKFGYKFVNHPDRINTPYIRKNGKLEASSWEEAYNLIQKNIMKIKEKYGSDSFGGLTSARCTNEDNYIFQKLFRAVIGTNNVDHCARL
;
A
#
# COMPACT_ATOMS: atom_id res chain seq x y z
N MET A 1 25.43 26.40 9.55
CA MET A 1 25.60 25.43 10.62
C MET A 1 26.24 24.20 10.05
N SER A 2 27.10 23.55 10.80
CA SER A 2 27.76 22.32 10.37
C SER A 2 27.50 21.17 11.36
N ILE A 3 27.60 19.96 10.89
CA ILE A 3 27.44 18.75 11.68
C ILE A 3 28.37 17.67 11.12
N LYS A 4 28.93 16.87 11.99
CA LYS A 4 29.87 15.80 11.61
C LYS A 4 29.14 14.45 11.65
N VAL A 5 28.99 13.77 10.50
CA VAL A 5 28.37 12.46 10.40
C VAL A 5 29.39 11.43 9.94
N ASN A 6 29.64 10.39 10.73
CA ASN A 6 30.59 9.31 10.45
C ASN A 6 31.96 9.84 9.96
N LYS A 7 32.52 10.86 10.67
CA LYS A 7 33.77 11.54 10.38
C LYS A 7 33.76 12.55 9.22
N LYS A 8 32.68 12.68 8.44
CA LYS A 8 32.53 13.68 7.38
C LYS A 8 31.72 14.87 7.87
N GLU A 9 32.11 16.09 7.45
CA GLU A 9 31.40 17.32 7.79
C GLU A 9 30.37 17.68 6.73
N TYR A 10 29.17 18.13 7.17
CA TYR A 10 28.07 18.52 6.33
C TYR A 10 27.45 19.83 6.81
N LYS A 11 27.03 20.66 5.86
CA LYS A 11 26.23 21.86 6.15
C LYS A 11 24.76 21.49 6.23
N PHE A 12 24.00 22.13 7.11
CA PHE A 12 22.56 21.91 7.23
C PHE A 12 21.79 23.19 7.49
N ILE A 13 20.47 23.15 7.20
CA ILE A 13 19.51 24.19 7.53
C ILE A 13 18.65 23.68 8.69
N LYS A 14 18.33 24.55 9.66
CA LYS A 14 17.46 24.22 10.80
C LYS A 14 16.09 23.70 10.34
N ASN A 15 15.40 22.99 11.24
CA ASN A 15 14.02 22.47 11.14
C ASN A 15 13.84 21.10 10.47
N LYS A 16 14.88 20.27 10.42
CA LYS A 16 14.74 18.84 10.08
C LYS A 16 15.08 17.96 11.27
N THR A 17 14.47 16.77 11.34
CA THR A 17 14.93 15.72 12.24
C THR A 17 16.25 15.16 11.76
N LEU A 18 16.99 14.55 12.67
CA LEU A 18 18.24 13.87 12.31
C LEU A 18 17.98 12.71 11.32
N LEU A 19 16.86 12.02 11.44
CA LEU A 19 16.46 10.97 10.51
C LEU A 19 16.29 11.49 9.08
N ASP A 20 15.53 12.58 8.91
CA ASP A 20 15.27 13.18 7.59
C ASP A 20 16.57 13.68 6.96
N PHE A 21 17.43 14.32 7.76
CA PHE A 21 18.72 14.79 7.29
C PHE A 21 19.65 13.66 6.84
N LEU A 22 19.72 12.57 7.62
CA LEU A 22 20.52 11.41 7.24
C LEU A 22 19.99 10.75 5.96
N SER A 23 18.66 10.72 5.79
CA SER A 23 18.02 10.24 4.57
C SER A 23 18.38 11.08 3.35
N ASP A 24 18.39 12.42 3.48
CA ASP A 24 18.84 13.34 2.40
C ASP A 24 20.30 13.09 1.97
N LEU A 25 21.13 12.63 2.91
CA LEU A 25 22.54 12.25 2.64
C LEU A 25 22.69 10.83 2.06
N GLY A 26 21.58 10.11 1.84
CA GLY A 26 21.60 8.71 1.41
C GLY A 26 22.01 7.72 2.49
N ILE A 27 22.00 8.14 3.77
CA ILE A 27 22.33 7.28 4.92
C ILE A 27 21.06 6.70 5.48
N THR A 28 20.85 5.40 5.27
CA THR A 28 19.69 4.69 5.76
C THR A 28 19.81 4.37 7.24
N ILE A 29 18.83 4.79 8.04
CA ILE A 29 18.69 4.43 9.46
C ILE A 29 17.49 3.49 9.60
N PRO A 30 17.60 2.38 10.34
CA PRO A 30 16.49 1.44 10.50
C PRO A 30 15.31 2.09 11.20
N THR A 31 14.09 1.82 10.70
CA THR A 31 12.85 2.35 11.27
C THR A 31 11.73 1.31 11.20
N LEU A 32 10.92 1.19 12.28
CA LEU A 32 9.71 0.36 12.31
C LEU A 32 8.44 1.19 12.50
N CYS A 33 8.47 2.21 13.35
CA CYS A 33 7.32 3.07 13.65
C CYS A 33 7.28 4.38 12.86
N HIS A 34 8.34 4.75 12.15
CA HIS A 34 8.39 5.98 11.35
C HIS A 34 7.70 5.80 9.98
N ASP A 35 6.99 6.85 9.57
CA ASP A 35 6.43 7.03 8.24
C ASP A 35 6.37 8.53 7.96
N GLU A 36 6.94 9.00 6.86
CA GLU A 36 7.08 10.43 6.53
C GLU A 36 5.74 11.18 6.43
N ARG A 37 4.66 10.45 6.13
CA ARG A 37 3.29 10.99 6.07
C ARG A 37 2.68 11.23 7.45
N ILE A 38 3.23 10.59 8.49
CA ILE A 38 2.77 10.67 9.87
C ILE A 38 3.56 11.74 10.61
N LYS A 39 2.98 12.93 10.80
CA LYS A 39 3.64 14.05 11.47
C LYS A 39 3.98 13.77 12.94
N LYS A 40 3.14 13.00 13.64
CA LYS A 40 3.32 12.63 15.04
C LYS A 40 2.87 11.20 15.24
N ASN A 41 3.76 10.34 15.76
CA ASN A 41 3.42 9.01 16.21
C ASN A 41 3.72 8.94 17.72
N GLU A 42 2.72 8.55 18.49
CA GLU A 42 2.83 8.42 19.96
C GLU A 42 3.66 7.20 20.35
N GLN A 43 3.75 6.20 19.47
CA GLN A 43 4.51 4.98 19.70
C GLN A 43 5.98 5.13 19.30
N GLU A 44 6.86 4.51 20.07
CA GLU A 44 8.30 4.62 19.91
C GLU A 44 8.96 3.24 19.90
N CYS A 45 9.33 2.73 18.73
CA CYS A 45 10.06 1.45 18.61
C CYS A 45 11.53 1.55 19.06
N GLY A 46 12.15 2.73 18.97
CA GLY A 46 13.52 2.98 19.37
C GLY A 46 14.60 2.52 18.40
N ILE A 47 14.30 1.72 17.36
CA ILE A 47 15.31 1.11 16.47
C ILE A 47 16.13 2.15 15.69
N CYS A 48 15.63 3.37 15.51
CA CYS A 48 16.33 4.47 14.82
C CYS A 48 17.41 5.13 15.67
N VAL A 49 17.87 4.48 16.73
CA VAL A 49 18.92 5.01 17.62
C VAL A 49 20.23 5.24 16.86
N VAL A 50 20.85 6.39 17.15
CA VAL A 50 22.19 6.81 16.70
C VAL A 50 22.95 7.40 17.87
N GLU A 51 24.26 7.53 17.78
CA GLU A 51 25.10 8.19 18.77
C GLU A 51 25.28 9.67 18.38
N VAL A 52 24.87 10.58 19.26
CA VAL A 52 25.02 12.04 19.14
C VAL A 52 25.84 12.52 20.30
N ASP A 53 27.02 13.07 20.03
CA ASP A 53 27.95 13.59 21.04
C ASP A 53 28.21 12.60 22.20
N GLY A 54 28.36 11.31 21.87
CA GLY A 54 28.61 10.22 22.84
C GLY A 54 27.35 9.65 23.52
N LYS A 55 26.14 10.15 23.22
CA LYS A 55 24.89 9.67 23.81
C LYS A 55 23.98 9.03 22.74
N LEU A 56 23.20 8.04 23.15
CA LEU A 56 22.20 7.40 22.27
C LEU A 56 20.94 8.25 22.18
N GLU A 57 20.59 8.63 20.96
CA GLU A 57 19.41 9.44 20.65
C GLU A 57 18.56 8.79 19.54
N LYS A 58 17.25 9.00 19.56
CA LYS A 58 16.33 8.51 18.52
C LYS A 58 16.32 9.47 17.34
N ALA A 59 16.92 9.10 16.21
CA ALA A 59 17.07 9.98 15.05
C ALA A 59 15.74 10.59 14.55
N CYS A 60 14.62 9.86 14.64
CA CYS A 60 13.31 10.35 14.22
C CYS A 60 12.71 11.45 15.10
N LYS A 61 13.25 11.69 16.31
CA LYS A 61 12.78 12.71 17.25
C LYS A 61 13.82 13.77 17.59
N THR A 62 15.09 13.50 17.27
CA THR A 62 16.18 14.42 17.57
C THR A 62 16.32 15.47 16.48
N MET A 63 16.27 16.72 16.87
CA MET A 63 16.49 17.85 15.96
C MET A 63 18.00 18.10 15.78
N LEU A 64 18.37 18.57 14.58
CA LEU A 64 19.76 18.92 14.27
C LEU A 64 20.28 20.05 15.17
N LYS A 65 21.47 19.86 15.74
CA LYS A 65 22.20 20.85 16.52
C LYS A 65 23.55 21.18 15.86
N ASP A 66 23.93 22.43 15.92
CA ASP A 66 25.21 22.90 15.36
C ASP A 66 26.40 22.26 16.09
N ASN A 67 27.45 21.95 15.34
CA ASN A 67 28.69 21.32 15.83
C ASN A 67 28.56 19.94 16.49
N SER A 68 27.41 19.25 16.30
CA SER A 68 27.23 17.89 16.83
C SER A 68 27.98 16.85 16.00
N THR A 69 28.43 15.80 16.69
CA THR A 69 29.09 14.64 16.08
C THR A 69 28.12 13.43 16.13
N ILE A 70 27.80 12.89 14.95
CA ILE A 70 26.87 11.78 14.79
C ILE A 70 27.65 10.54 14.34
N LYS A 71 27.36 9.39 14.99
CA LYS A 71 27.79 8.07 14.52
C LYS A 71 26.59 7.18 14.34
N THR A 72 26.44 6.63 13.16
CA THR A 72 25.27 5.82 12.79
C THR A 72 25.48 4.32 13.02
N HIS A 73 26.74 3.87 13.19
CA HIS A 73 27.12 2.45 13.29
C HIS A 73 28.24 2.23 14.34
N SER A 74 28.25 2.97 15.47
CA SER A 74 29.18 2.66 16.56
C SER A 74 28.76 1.36 17.26
N GLU A 75 29.71 0.73 17.99
CA GLU A 75 29.43 -0.47 18.78
C GLU A 75 28.23 -0.26 19.73
N LEU A 76 28.16 0.92 20.35
CA LEU A 76 27.08 1.31 21.25
C LEU A 76 25.73 1.31 20.52
N VAL A 77 25.67 1.85 19.29
CA VAL A 77 24.47 1.87 18.44
C VAL A 77 24.07 0.45 18.03
N LEU A 78 25.02 -0.35 17.55
CA LEU A 78 24.76 -1.72 17.10
C LEU A 78 24.24 -2.60 18.25
N LYS A 79 24.90 -2.53 19.41
CA LYS A 79 24.46 -3.23 20.62
C LYS A 79 23.04 -2.84 21.01
N LYS A 80 22.74 -1.52 21.01
CA LYS A 80 21.39 -1.03 21.40
C LYS A 80 20.30 -1.45 20.42
N ARG A 81 20.57 -1.45 19.12
CA ARG A 81 19.61 -1.94 18.11
C ARG A 81 19.34 -3.43 18.28
N LYS A 82 20.37 -4.23 18.56
CA LYS A 82 20.22 -5.66 18.83
C LYS A 82 19.34 -5.90 20.06
N GLU A 83 19.60 -5.24 21.18
CA GLU A 83 18.77 -5.32 22.39
C GLU A 83 17.28 -4.96 22.13
N ILE A 84 17.04 -3.92 21.32
CA ILE A 84 15.66 -3.51 20.97
C ILE A 84 14.99 -4.59 20.14
N LEU A 85 15.65 -5.17 19.15
CA LEU A 85 15.10 -6.24 18.32
C LEU A 85 14.84 -7.51 19.13
N GLU A 86 15.77 -7.89 20.01
CA GLU A 86 15.59 -9.03 20.95
C GLU A 86 14.33 -8.84 21.82
N ASN A 87 14.10 -7.64 22.32
CA ASN A 87 12.88 -7.35 23.09
C ASN A 87 11.60 -7.41 22.22
N ILE A 88 11.64 -6.90 20.99
CA ILE A 88 10.48 -6.98 20.09
C ILE A 88 10.13 -8.43 19.73
N ILE A 89 11.12 -9.27 19.44
CA ILE A 89 10.85 -10.65 19.03
C ILE A 89 10.42 -11.57 20.17
N LYS A 90 10.68 -11.25 21.44
CA LYS A 90 10.17 -12.03 22.60
C LYS A 90 8.66 -12.17 22.61
N GLU A 91 7.96 -11.15 22.10
CA GLU A 91 6.51 -11.11 22.05
C GLU A 91 5.93 -11.36 20.65
N HIS A 92 6.76 -11.60 19.66
CA HIS A 92 6.35 -11.77 18.27
C HIS A 92 6.26 -13.26 17.90
N ALA A 93 5.14 -13.67 17.27
CA ALA A 93 4.99 -15.03 16.76
C ALA A 93 5.94 -15.27 15.59
N LEU A 94 6.96 -16.11 15.78
CA LEU A 94 8.00 -16.40 14.79
C LEU A 94 7.66 -17.63 13.92
N ASP A 95 6.61 -17.53 13.16
CA ASP A 95 6.24 -18.50 12.12
C ASP A 95 6.69 -18.04 10.71
N CYS A 96 7.86 -17.41 10.63
CA CYS A 96 8.35 -16.71 9.41
C CYS A 96 8.29 -17.57 8.15
N LEU A 97 8.54 -18.87 8.24
CA LEU A 97 8.48 -19.79 7.08
C LEU A 97 7.07 -19.87 6.48
N GLY A 98 6.03 -19.85 7.33
CA GLY A 98 4.62 -19.86 6.93
C GLY A 98 4.00 -18.47 6.80
N CYS A 99 4.69 -17.43 7.23
CA CYS A 99 4.16 -16.08 7.25
C CYS A 99 4.06 -15.47 5.83
N LYS A 100 2.87 -15.02 5.45
CA LYS A 100 2.65 -14.36 4.15
C LYS A 100 3.33 -12.98 4.01
N LYS A 101 3.99 -12.47 5.07
CA LYS A 101 4.81 -11.25 5.04
C LYS A 101 6.31 -11.55 4.86
N SER A 102 6.72 -12.80 4.94
CA SER A 102 8.13 -13.19 4.79
C SER A 102 8.70 -12.75 3.44
N GLY A 103 9.89 -12.13 3.46
CA GLY A 103 10.52 -11.50 2.30
C GLY A 103 10.11 -10.04 2.05
N GLU A 104 9.13 -9.52 2.82
CA GLU A 104 8.71 -8.11 2.82
C GLU A 104 8.56 -7.57 4.25
N CYS A 105 9.11 -8.25 5.24
CA CYS A 105 8.96 -7.94 6.65
C CYS A 105 10.18 -7.19 7.16
N LYS A 106 10.03 -5.89 7.46
CA LYS A 106 11.14 -5.08 7.98
C LYS A 106 11.73 -5.61 9.29
N LEU A 107 10.91 -6.23 10.15
CA LEU A 107 11.41 -6.85 11.37
C LEU A 107 12.30 -8.06 11.06
N GLN A 108 11.89 -8.89 10.11
CA GLN A 108 12.69 -10.03 9.66
C GLN A 108 14.04 -9.57 9.08
N ASP A 109 14.03 -8.57 8.21
CA ASP A 109 15.23 -8.02 7.58
C ASP A 109 16.22 -7.51 8.65
N TYR A 110 15.72 -6.74 9.63
CA TYR A 110 16.57 -6.25 10.72
C TYR A 110 17.05 -7.37 11.65
N CYS A 111 16.25 -8.39 11.94
CA CYS A 111 16.74 -9.53 12.70
C CYS A 111 17.90 -10.24 12.00
N TYR A 112 17.86 -10.39 10.68
CA TYR A 112 18.99 -10.91 9.92
C TYR A 112 20.20 -9.97 9.93
N GLU A 113 19.99 -8.68 9.71
CA GLU A 113 21.06 -7.66 9.68
C GLU A 113 21.83 -7.58 11.01
N TYR A 114 21.10 -7.69 12.14
CA TYR A 114 21.68 -7.57 13.49
C TYR A 114 21.92 -8.92 14.19
N GLU A 115 21.82 -10.03 13.46
CA GLU A 115 22.04 -11.39 13.98
C GLU A 115 21.22 -11.68 15.26
N VAL A 116 19.92 -11.35 15.22
CA VAL A 116 19.00 -11.56 16.34
C VAL A 116 18.21 -12.84 16.12
N HIS A 117 18.29 -13.75 17.09
CA HIS A 117 17.61 -15.04 17.09
C HIS A 117 16.72 -15.18 18.32
N GLN A 118 15.53 -15.74 18.15
CA GLN A 118 14.64 -16.05 19.28
C GLN A 118 14.86 -17.48 19.78
N ASN A 119 14.88 -17.64 21.10
CA ASN A 119 14.71 -18.95 21.72
C ASN A 119 13.22 -19.34 21.70
N LYS A 120 12.88 -20.55 21.26
CA LYS A 120 11.51 -21.04 21.04
C LYS A 120 10.58 -20.97 22.27
N ASN A 121 11.09 -20.77 23.47
CA ASN A 121 10.35 -20.86 24.73
C ASN A 121 9.81 -19.52 25.26
N ASP A 122 10.03 -18.40 24.54
CA ASP A 122 9.68 -17.07 25.04
C ASP A 122 8.29 -16.58 24.60
N PHE A 123 7.58 -17.32 23.73
CA PHE A 123 6.28 -16.91 23.22
C PHE A 123 5.16 -17.22 24.22
N LYS A 124 4.55 -16.17 24.76
CA LYS A 124 3.41 -16.25 25.68
C LYS A 124 2.09 -16.47 24.94
N GLU A 125 1.01 -16.70 25.72
CA GLU A 125 -0.36 -16.97 25.25
C GLU A 125 -0.80 -16.24 23.99
N SER A 126 -1.51 -16.97 23.14
CA SER A 126 -2.03 -16.50 21.86
C SER A 126 -3.23 -15.58 22.07
N LEU A 127 -3.15 -14.34 21.58
CA LEU A 127 -4.28 -13.42 21.49
C LEU A 127 -5.19 -13.79 20.31
N LEU A 128 -6.50 -13.51 20.45
CA LEU A 128 -7.48 -13.82 19.41
C LEU A 128 -7.21 -13.04 18.12
N ILE A 129 -7.25 -13.73 17.00
CA ILE A 129 -7.11 -13.15 15.67
C ILE A 129 -8.46 -12.59 15.23
N ASP A 130 -8.51 -11.30 14.89
CA ASP A 130 -9.71 -10.69 14.29
C ASP A 130 -9.73 -10.93 12.78
N ASN A 131 -10.62 -11.83 12.37
CA ASN A 131 -10.88 -12.21 10.99
C ASN A 131 -12.24 -11.69 10.49
N SER A 132 -12.84 -10.72 11.16
CA SER A 132 -14.19 -10.24 10.86
C SER A 132 -14.26 -9.36 9.61
N ASN A 133 -13.20 -8.59 9.29
CA ASN A 133 -13.21 -7.76 8.09
C ASN A 133 -13.23 -8.62 6.81
N PRO A 134 -14.01 -8.28 5.77
CA PRO A 134 -14.07 -9.08 4.55
C PRO A 134 -12.76 -9.11 3.74
N PHE A 135 -11.87 -8.13 3.89
CA PHE A 135 -10.68 -7.95 3.03
C PHE A 135 -9.35 -8.21 3.72
N TYR A 136 -9.25 -8.07 5.05
CA TYR A 136 -7.99 -8.23 5.76
C TYR A 136 -8.17 -8.85 7.15
N VAL A 137 -7.07 -9.31 7.71
CA VAL A 137 -6.98 -9.93 9.04
C VAL A 137 -6.14 -9.06 9.95
N ILE A 138 -6.52 -8.95 11.23
CA ILE A 138 -5.70 -8.39 12.31
C ILE A 138 -5.21 -9.55 13.17
N ASN A 139 -3.90 -9.77 13.17
CA ASN A 139 -3.25 -10.77 14.01
C ASN A 139 -2.42 -10.06 15.10
N PRO A 140 -2.94 -9.95 16.34
CA PRO A 140 -2.24 -9.27 17.42
C PRO A 140 -0.95 -9.99 17.82
N ASN A 141 -0.83 -11.30 17.59
CA ASN A 141 0.35 -12.09 17.90
C ASN A 141 1.59 -11.73 17.06
N LYS A 142 1.38 -11.03 15.95
CA LYS A 142 2.43 -10.49 15.07
C LYS A 142 2.58 -8.97 15.17
N CYS A 143 1.82 -8.35 16.07
CA CYS A 143 1.88 -6.91 16.24
C CYS A 143 3.07 -6.50 17.10
N ILE A 144 3.81 -5.47 16.66
CA ILE A 144 4.93 -4.87 17.40
C ILE A 144 4.54 -3.51 18.00
N ALA A 145 3.26 -3.23 18.10
CA ALA A 145 2.69 -1.99 18.66
C ALA A 145 3.33 -0.69 18.12
N CYS A 146 3.78 -0.66 16.86
CA CYS A 146 4.48 0.49 16.28
C CYS A 146 3.58 1.70 15.99
N GLY A 147 2.27 1.59 16.11
CA GLY A 147 1.29 2.67 15.96
C GLY A 147 1.02 3.16 14.54
N LYS A 148 1.78 2.78 13.51
CA LYS A 148 1.61 3.31 12.13
C LYS A 148 0.20 3.15 11.59
N CYS A 149 -0.43 1.99 11.80
CA CYS A 149 -1.79 1.72 11.34
C CYS A 149 -2.84 2.58 12.07
N VAL A 150 -2.62 2.88 13.34
CA VAL A 150 -3.47 3.77 14.14
C VAL A 150 -3.39 5.19 13.59
N GLU A 151 -2.18 5.72 13.43
CA GLU A 151 -1.96 7.09 12.97
C GLU A 151 -2.44 7.32 11.53
N ILE A 152 -2.20 6.38 10.62
CA ILE A 152 -2.72 6.44 9.24
C ILE A 152 -4.26 6.45 9.25
N CYS A 153 -4.89 5.60 10.05
CA CYS A 153 -6.34 5.51 10.14
C CYS A 153 -6.95 6.79 10.73
N LYS A 154 -6.32 7.36 11.76
CA LYS A 154 -6.77 8.56 12.47
C LYS A 154 -6.50 9.84 11.65
N ASN A 155 -5.23 10.06 11.25
CA ASN A 155 -4.79 11.38 10.80
C ASN A 155 -4.83 11.55 9.26
N LEU A 156 -4.67 10.47 8.48
CA LEU A 156 -4.70 10.55 7.03
C LEU A 156 -6.02 10.06 6.44
N GLN A 157 -6.58 8.98 6.98
CA GLN A 157 -7.87 8.47 6.52
C GLN A 157 -9.07 9.13 7.21
N GLY A 158 -8.87 9.73 8.39
CA GLY A 158 -9.92 10.39 9.17
C GLY A 158 -10.96 9.44 9.80
N SER A 159 -10.73 8.13 9.77
CA SER A 159 -11.71 7.14 10.24
C SER A 159 -11.60 6.81 11.72
N ASN A 160 -10.40 6.93 12.31
CA ASN A 160 -10.12 6.70 13.73
C ASN A 160 -10.73 5.39 14.29
N ILE A 161 -10.46 4.27 13.61
CA ILE A 161 -11.04 2.95 13.94
C ILE A 161 -10.12 2.12 14.84
N LEU A 162 -8.80 2.39 14.81
CA LEU A 162 -7.78 1.61 15.49
C LEU A 162 -7.17 2.38 16.66
N GLU A 163 -6.82 1.65 17.70
CA GLU A 163 -6.05 2.14 18.85
C GLU A 163 -4.98 1.11 19.25
N ILE A 164 -4.03 1.50 20.12
CA ILE A 164 -3.14 0.56 20.78
C ILE A 164 -3.85 0.05 22.04
N LYS A 165 -4.11 -1.24 22.08
CA LYS A 165 -4.67 -1.98 23.21
C LYS A 165 -3.56 -2.68 23.99
N GLU A 166 -3.87 -3.01 25.25
CA GLU A 166 -3.02 -3.85 26.08
C GLU A 166 -3.85 -4.98 26.68
N GLU A 167 -3.39 -6.22 26.49
CA GLU A 167 -4.04 -7.43 27.01
C GLU A 167 -2.94 -8.42 27.42
N ASN A 168 -3.06 -8.99 28.63
CA ASN A 168 -2.08 -9.90 29.21
C ASN A 168 -0.65 -9.34 29.23
N GLY A 169 -0.51 -8.00 29.43
CA GLY A 169 0.78 -7.30 29.42
C GLY A 169 1.40 -7.10 28.03
N ARG A 170 0.64 -7.38 26.96
CA ARG A 170 1.07 -7.26 25.57
C ARG A 170 0.32 -6.14 24.86
N LYS A 171 1.07 -5.29 24.17
CA LYS A 171 0.51 -4.19 23.39
C LYS A 171 0.31 -4.57 21.93
N TYR A 172 -0.83 -4.22 21.35
CA TYR A 172 -1.15 -4.47 19.94
C TYR A 172 -2.15 -3.44 19.39
N ALA A 173 -2.21 -3.31 18.06
CA ALA A 173 -3.21 -2.48 17.40
C ALA A 173 -4.51 -3.27 17.22
N GLY A 174 -5.61 -2.74 17.70
CA GLY A 174 -6.95 -3.33 17.60
C GLY A 174 -8.03 -2.27 17.39
N PRO A 175 -9.29 -2.68 17.18
CA PRO A 175 -10.41 -1.75 17.00
C PRO A 175 -10.78 -1.03 18.30
N ILE A 176 -11.13 0.27 18.18
CA ILE A 176 -11.52 1.14 19.31
C ILE A 176 -12.83 0.60 19.92
N LYS A 177 -12.84 0.40 21.25
CA LYS A 177 -14.02 0.02 22.07
C LYS A 177 -14.73 -1.27 21.62
N GLU A 178 -14.23 -1.97 20.64
CA GLU A 178 -14.82 -3.17 20.06
C GLU A 178 -13.83 -4.32 20.07
N GLU A 179 -14.32 -5.56 20.11
CA GLU A 179 -13.48 -6.75 20.00
C GLU A 179 -13.13 -7.05 18.54
N LYS A 180 -14.03 -6.71 17.61
CA LYS A 180 -13.92 -7.01 16.18
C LYS A 180 -14.05 -5.75 15.33
N VAL A 181 -13.18 -5.64 14.32
CA VAL A 181 -13.16 -4.49 13.42
C VAL A 181 -14.46 -4.33 12.61
N ASN A 182 -15.16 -5.42 12.33
CA ASN A 182 -16.44 -5.37 11.60
C ASN A 182 -17.59 -4.71 12.41
N ASN A 183 -17.46 -4.62 13.73
CA ASN A 183 -18.42 -3.92 14.58
C ASN A 183 -18.20 -2.40 14.57
N THR A 184 -17.18 -1.92 13.88
CA THR A 184 -16.85 -0.50 13.75
C THR A 184 -17.34 0.07 12.41
N LYS A 185 -17.19 1.39 12.23
CA LYS A 185 -17.46 2.07 10.94
C LYS A 185 -16.26 1.98 9.98
N CYS A 186 -15.52 0.87 9.97
CA CYS A 186 -14.37 0.66 9.10
C CYS A 186 -14.77 0.64 7.62
N MET A 187 -14.16 1.51 6.81
CA MET A 187 -14.40 1.58 5.35
C MET A 187 -13.59 0.53 4.56
N SER A 188 -12.85 -0.34 5.23
CA SER A 188 -12.02 -1.39 4.63
C SER A 188 -11.02 -0.88 3.56
N CYS A 189 -10.55 0.35 3.67
CA CYS A 189 -9.64 0.97 2.69
C CYS A 189 -8.28 0.25 2.57
N GLY A 190 -7.83 -0.48 3.62
CA GLY A 190 -6.58 -1.23 3.63
C GLY A 190 -5.31 -0.39 3.80
N ASN A 191 -5.41 0.91 4.14
CA ASN A 191 -4.23 1.75 4.35
C ASN A 191 -3.43 1.30 5.58
N CYS A 192 -4.10 0.80 6.64
CA CYS A 192 -3.47 0.16 7.79
C CYS A 192 -2.67 -1.10 7.40
N VAL A 193 -3.17 -1.88 6.45
CA VAL A 193 -2.47 -3.06 5.89
C VAL A 193 -1.22 -2.64 5.13
N SER A 194 -1.32 -1.57 4.33
CA SER A 194 -0.22 -1.08 3.48
C SER A 194 0.98 -0.57 4.29
N VAL A 195 0.75 0.02 5.48
CA VAL A 195 1.82 0.59 6.31
C VAL A 195 2.37 -0.38 7.36
N CYS A 196 1.73 -1.53 7.56
CA CYS A 196 2.19 -2.49 8.56
C CYS A 196 3.56 -3.05 8.19
N PRO A 197 4.60 -2.85 9.03
CA PRO A 197 5.95 -3.29 8.72
C PRO A 197 6.15 -4.80 8.92
N VAL A 198 5.17 -5.46 9.54
CA VAL A 198 5.19 -6.89 9.89
C VAL A 198 3.93 -7.60 9.41
N GLY A 199 3.76 -8.89 9.75
CA GLY A 199 2.60 -9.70 9.36
C GLY A 199 1.34 -9.53 10.21
N ALA A 200 1.21 -8.46 11.01
CA ALA A 200 0.06 -8.24 11.89
C ALA A 200 -1.23 -7.85 11.14
N LEU A 201 -1.09 -7.14 10.03
CA LEU A 201 -2.19 -6.74 9.16
C LEU A 201 -1.90 -7.26 7.74
N LEU A 202 -2.71 -8.18 7.26
CA LEU A 202 -2.52 -8.82 5.95
C LEU A 202 -3.84 -8.92 5.19
N PRO A 203 -3.83 -8.82 3.86
CA PRO A 203 -5.00 -9.18 3.06
C PRO A 203 -5.41 -10.63 3.33
N LYS A 204 -6.71 -10.91 3.46
CA LYS A 204 -7.22 -12.28 3.66
C LYS A 204 -6.75 -13.23 2.58
N GLU A 205 -6.87 -12.79 1.35
CA GLU A 205 -6.58 -13.56 0.17
C GLU A 205 -5.19 -13.28 -0.40
N LYS A 206 -4.25 -12.86 0.47
CA LYS A 206 -2.86 -12.71 0.05
C LYS A 206 -2.32 -14.09 -0.36
N GLU A 207 -1.89 -14.19 -1.60
CA GLU A 207 -1.15 -15.34 -2.09
C GLU A 207 0.23 -15.41 -1.41
N GLN A 208 0.78 -16.62 -1.28
CA GLN A 208 2.13 -16.78 -0.77
C GLN A 208 3.12 -16.61 -1.92
N TYR A 209 3.91 -15.56 -1.85
CA TYR A 209 5.00 -15.28 -2.78
C TYR A 209 6.19 -14.68 -2.03
N ARG A 210 7.36 -14.75 -2.60
CA ARG A 210 8.55 -14.06 -2.11
C ARG A 210 8.78 -12.79 -2.94
N ALA A 211 9.40 -11.76 -2.36
CA ALA A 211 9.61 -10.49 -3.04
C ALA A 211 10.35 -10.65 -4.38
N TRP A 212 11.33 -11.55 -4.43
CA TRP A 212 12.12 -11.83 -5.64
C TRP A 212 11.37 -12.61 -6.73
N GLU A 213 10.21 -13.18 -6.43
CA GLU A 213 9.36 -13.88 -7.42
C GLU A 213 8.41 -12.91 -8.14
N THR A 214 8.38 -11.64 -7.74
CA THR A 214 7.44 -10.66 -8.25
C THR A 214 8.13 -9.53 -8.98
N LYS A 215 7.45 -9.00 -10.00
CA LYS A 215 7.80 -7.75 -10.68
C LYS A 215 6.81 -6.67 -10.29
N SER A 216 7.32 -5.49 -9.93
CA SER A 216 6.47 -4.32 -9.69
C SER A 216 6.17 -3.60 -11.01
N VAL A 217 4.89 -3.36 -11.28
CA VAL A 217 4.42 -2.65 -12.47
C VAL A 217 3.53 -1.50 -12.02
N ARG A 218 3.98 -0.27 -12.28
CA ARG A 218 3.20 0.94 -11.98
C ARG A 218 2.13 1.16 -13.02
N THR A 219 0.92 1.48 -12.56
CA THR A 219 -0.22 1.80 -13.40
C THR A 219 -1.19 2.73 -12.69
N THR A 220 -2.15 3.25 -13.45
CA THR A 220 -3.26 4.05 -12.92
C THR A 220 -4.44 3.15 -12.55
N CYS A 221 -5.06 3.42 -11.42
CA CYS A 221 -6.28 2.73 -10.98
C CYS A 221 -7.43 2.97 -11.97
N SER A 222 -8.06 1.90 -12.44
CA SER A 222 -9.13 1.97 -13.45
C SER A 222 -10.54 2.17 -12.86
N TYR A 223 -10.69 2.36 -11.53
CA TYR A 223 -12.01 2.39 -10.91
C TYR A 223 -12.73 3.73 -10.98
N CYS A 224 -12.00 4.84 -10.96
CA CYS A 224 -12.61 6.17 -11.01
C CYS A 224 -11.61 7.24 -11.50
N GLY A 225 -12.13 8.43 -11.79
CA GLY A 225 -11.36 9.56 -12.33
C GLY A 225 -10.34 10.21 -11.38
N VAL A 226 -10.18 9.72 -10.13
CA VAL A 226 -9.10 10.22 -9.23
C VAL A 226 -7.72 9.90 -9.79
N GLY A 227 -7.57 8.79 -10.54
CA GLY A 227 -6.31 8.43 -11.18
C GLY A 227 -5.21 7.97 -10.23
N CYS A 228 -5.59 7.35 -9.10
CA CYS A 228 -4.63 6.84 -8.12
C CYS A 228 -3.56 5.97 -8.77
N GLN A 229 -2.30 6.20 -8.42
CA GLN A 229 -1.18 5.39 -8.88
C GLN A 229 -1.00 4.15 -8.00
N ILE A 230 -0.92 3.00 -8.65
CA ILE A 230 -0.82 1.68 -8.02
C ILE A 230 0.42 0.96 -8.54
N ASP A 231 1.18 0.34 -7.65
CA ASP A 231 2.23 -0.60 -7.99
C ASP A 231 1.65 -2.02 -7.84
N PHE A 232 1.32 -2.66 -8.97
CA PHE A 232 0.93 -4.05 -8.99
C PHE A 232 2.14 -4.97 -8.88
N LEU A 233 2.10 -5.89 -7.92
CA LEU A 233 3.05 -7.00 -7.89
C LEU A 233 2.51 -8.10 -8.81
N VAL A 234 3.33 -8.50 -9.78
CA VAL A 234 3.00 -9.48 -10.79
C VAL A 234 3.92 -10.69 -10.66
N LYS A 235 3.34 -11.89 -10.55
CA LYS A 235 4.01 -13.19 -10.58
C LYS A 235 3.35 -14.05 -11.65
N ASP A 236 4.12 -14.70 -12.52
CA ASP A 236 3.63 -15.59 -13.56
C ASP A 236 2.49 -14.98 -14.41
N ASN A 237 2.67 -13.71 -14.79
CA ASN A 237 1.70 -12.90 -15.54
C ASN A 237 0.35 -12.69 -14.85
N LYS A 238 0.27 -12.88 -13.52
CA LYS A 238 -0.91 -12.62 -12.70
C LYS A 238 -0.62 -11.54 -11.66
N ILE A 239 -1.60 -10.67 -11.41
CA ILE A 239 -1.51 -9.67 -10.34
C ILE A 239 -1.77 -10.39 -9.01
N VAL A 240 -0.78 -10.36 -8.11
CA VAL A 240 -0.84 -11.03 -6.79
C VAL A 240 -1.07 -10.05 -5.64
N GLU A 241 -0.69 -8.79 -5.80
CA GLU A 241 -0.97 -7.73 -4.81
C GLU A 241 -1.02 -6.34 -5.46
N ALA A 242 -1.81 -5.42 -4.88
CA ALA A 242 -1.82 -4.00 -5.19
C ALA A 242 -1.19 -3.21 -4.03
N LYS A 243 -0.14 -2.43 -4.31
CA LYS A 243 0.48 -1.50 -3.37
C LYS A 243 0.20 -0.06 -3.79
N PRO A 244 -0.11 0.86 -2.86
CA PRO A 244 -0.23 2.27 -3.21
C PRO A 244 1.15 2.82 -3.60
N ALA A 245 1.23 3.56 -4.70
CA ALA A 245 2.42 4.30 -5.05
C ALA A 245 2.51 5.58 -4.21
N ASN A 246 3.69 5.91 -3.70
CA ASN A 246 3.91 7.10 -2.87
C ASN A 246 4.17 8.35 -3.74
N ILE A 247 3.24 8.64 -4.65
CA ILE A 247 3.25 9.80 -5.55
C ILE A 247 1.83 10.34 -5.69
N ALA A 248 1.70 11.59 -6.19
CA ALA A 248 0.41 12.18 -6.52
C ALA A 248 -0.36 11.33 -7.55
N PRO A 249 -1.70 11.33 -7.50
CA PRO A 249 -2.56 12.12 -6.63
C PRO A 249 -2.88 11.47 -5.28
N ASN A 250 -2.46 10.25 -5.02
CA ASN A 250 -2.91 9.47 -3.85
C ASN A 250 -1.88 9.35 -2.72
N ASP A 251 -0.65 9.79 -2.92
CA ASP A 251 0.40 9.91 -1.90
C ASP A 251 0.48 8.70 -0.94
N GLY A 252 0.51 7.50 -1.53
CA GLY A 252 0.62 6.25 -0.77
C GLY A 252 -0.67 5.78 -0.09
N LEU A 253 -1.85 6.31 -0.46
CA LEU A 253 -3.15 5.88 0.03
C LEU A 253 -3.99 5.26 -1.09
N LEU A 254 -4.87 4.33 -0.74
CA LEU A 254 -5.85 3.74 -1.65
C LEU A 254 -7.21 3.60 -0.95
N CYS A 255 -8.28 3.52 -1.74
CA CYS A 255 -9.57 3.05 -1.25
C CYS A 255 -9.66 1.52 -1.35
N VAL A 256 -10.73 0.94 -0.82
CA VAL A 256 -10.99 -0.52 -0.84
C VAL A 256 -10.88 -1.11 -2.25
N LYS A 257 -11.40 -0.42 -3.27
CA LYS A 257 -11.36 -0.91 -4.66
C LYS A 257 -9.94 -0.94 -5.23
N GLY A 258 -9.17 0.14 -5.03
CA GLY A 258 -7.78 0.19 -5.49
C GLY A 258 -6.90 -0.83 -4.77
N LYS A 259 -7.12 -1.04 -3.46
CA LYS A 259 -6.30 -1.96 -2.66
C LYS A 259 -6.63 -3.44 -2.89
N PHE A 260 -7.92 -3.80 -2.99
CA PHE A 260 -8.35 -5.20 -3.00
C PHE A 260 -9.09 -5.62 -4.27
N GLY A 261 -9.51 -4.66 -5.10
CA GLY A 261 -10.40 -4.92 -6.23
C GLY A 261 -9.72 -5.37 -7.53
N TYR A 262 -8.43 -5.67 -7.56
CA TYR A 262 -7.68 -5.99 -8.77
C TYR A 262 -7.92 -7.39 -9.34
N LYS A 263 -8.54 -8.29 -8.59
CA LYS A 263 -8.70 -9.71 -8.97
C LYS A 263 -9.56 -9.92 -10.22
N PHE A 264 -10.44 -8.98 -10.55
CA PHE A 264 -11.24 -9.07 -11.77
C PHE A 264 -10.40 -9.16 -13.05
N VAL A 265 -9.16 -8.64 -13.02
CA VAL A 265 -8.27 -8.63 -14.18
C VAL A 265 -7.94 -10.05 -14.66
N ASN A 266 -7.74 -10.97 -13.71
CA ASN A 266 -7.41 -12.38 -14.00
C ASN A 266 -8.57 -13.35 -13.68
N HIS A 267 -9.81 -12.83 -13.52
CA HIS A 267 -10.95 -13.68 -13.21
C HIS A 267 -11.29 -14.61 -14.41
N PRO A 268 -11.60 -15.89 -14.17
CA PRO A 268 -11.92 -16.84 -15.25
C PRO A 268 -13.09 -16.41 -16.13
N ASP A 269 -14.09 -15.75 -15.54
CA ASP A 269 -15.29 -15.29 -16.26
C ASP A 269 -15.07 -13.99 -17.04
N ARG A 270 -13.84 -13.42 -17.00
CA ARG A 270 -13.56 -12.22 -17.77
C ARG A 270 -13.61 -12.51 -19.26
N ILE A 271 -14.42 -11.74 -19.99
CA ILE A 271 -14.49 -11.81 -21.44
C ILE A 271 -13.21 -11.26 -22.04
N ASN A 272 -12.42 -12.12 -22.68
CA ASN A 272 -11.13 -11.78 -23.31
C ASN A 272 -11.19 -11.79 -24.83
N THR A 273 -12.29 -12.24 -25.41
CA THR A 273 -12.55 -12.35 -26.86
C THR A 273 -13.86 -11.66 -27.20
N PRO A 274 -13.98 -11.01 -28.37
CA PRO A 274 -15.26 -10.51 -28.82
C PRO A 274 -16.21 -11.68 -29.14
N TYR A 275 -17.49 -11.42 -28.99
CA TYR A 275 -18.56 -12.36 -29.35
C TYR A 275 -19.49 -11.69 -30.36
N ILE A 276 -19.82 -12.41 -31.42
CA ILE A 276 -20.75 -11.97 -32.45
C ILE A 276 -21.96 -12.88 -32.42
N ARG A 277 -23.16 -12.31 -32.64
CA ARG A 277 -24.41 -13.09 -32.75
C ARG A 277 -24.54 -13.66 -34.16
N LYS A 278 -24.40 -14.99 -34.27
CA LYS A 278 -24.64 -15.76 -35.50
C LYS A 278 -25.83 -16.71 -35.28
N ASN A 279 -26.80 -16.67 -36.14
CA ASN A 279 -28.03 -17.52 -36.04
C ASN A 279 -28.67 -17.50 -34.64
N GLY A 280 -28.77 -16.33 -34.02
CA GLY A 280 -29.35 -16.12 -32.70
C GLY A 280 -28.48 -16.47 -31.50
N LYS A 281 -27.29 -17.12 -31.67
CA LYS A 281 -26.37 -17.48 -30.61
C LYS A 281 -25.11 -16.58 -30.63
N LEU A 282 -24.56 -16.28 -29.46
CA LEU A 282 -23.28 -15.59 -29.33
C LEU A 282 -22.14 -16.62 -29.55
N GLU A 283 -21.27 -16.34 -30.50
CA GLU A 283 -20.11 -17.14 -30.84
C GLU A 283 -18.83 -16.30 -30.72
N ALA A 284 -17.74 -16.91 -30.21
CA ALA A 284 -16.45 -16.25 -30.14
C ALA A 284 -15.95 -15.86 -31.54
N SER A 285 -15.35 -14.70 -31.65
CA SER A 285 -14.91 -14.12 -32.92
C SER A 285 -13.54 -13.45 -32.78
N SER A 286 -12.90 -13.13 -33.90
CA SER A 286 -11.72 -12.28 -33.90
C SER A 286 -12.09 -10.80 -33.74
N TRP A 287 -11.13 -9.99 -33.28
CA TRP A 287 -11.30 -8.52 -33.24
C TRP A 287 -11.51 -7.94 -34.63
N GLU A 288 -10.87 -8.48 -35.64
CA GLU A 288 -11.02 -8.04 -37.03
C GLU A 288 -12.46 -8.25 -37.53
N GLU A 289 -13.01 -9.46 -37.32
CA GLU A 289 -14.40 -9.78 -37.68
C GLU A 289 -15.38 -8.86 -36.95
N ALA A 290 -15.15 -8.62 -35.64
CA ALA A 290 -15.97 -7.73 -34.81
C ALA A 290 -15.94 -6.28 -35.34
N TYR A 291 -14.76 -5.73 -35.62
CA TYR A 291 -14.62 -4.38 -36.16
C TYR A 291 -15.25 -4.23 -37.53
N ASN A 292 -15.06 -5.18 -38.42
CA ASN A 292 -15.67 -5.17 -39.76
C ASN A 292 -17.21 -5.16 -39.66
N LEU A 293 -17.79 -5.95 -38.76
CA LEU A 293 -19.23 -5.97 -38.52
C LEU A 293 -19.74 -4.63 -37.96
N ILE A 294 -19.02 -4.06 -36.98
CA ILE A 294 -19.37 -2.76 -36.39
C ILE A 294 -19.29 -1.66 -37.45
N GLN A 295 -18.21 -1.58 -38.21
CA GLN A 295 -18.02 -0.59 -39.26
C GLN A 295 -19.14 -0.68 -40.31
N LYS A 296 -19.43 -1.88 -40.82
CA LYS A 296 -20.50 -2.14 -41.80
C LYS A 296 -21.84 -1.64 -41.29
N ASN A 297 -22.18 -1.93 -40.03
CA ASN A 297 -23.45 -1.52 -39.45
C ASN A 297 -23.52 -0.01 -39.20
N ILE A 298 -22.45 0.62 -38.74
CA ILE A 298 -22.38 2.07 -38.56
C ILE A 298 -22.58 2.77 -39.91
N MET A 299 -21.87 2.36 -40.97
CA MET A 299 -22.01 2.94 -42.29
C MET A 299 -23.43 2.83 -42.85
N LYS A 300 -24.03 1.63 -42.76
CA LYS A 300 -25.41 1.38 -43.18
C LYS A 300 -26.44 2.24 -42.45
N ILE A 301 -26.30 2.39 -41.13
CA ILE A 301 -27.22 3.18 -40.29
C ILE A 301 -27.02 4.68 -40.60
N LYS A 302 -25.75 5.13 -40.69
CA LYS A 302 -25.43 6.53 -41.01
C LYS A 302 -25.96 6.94 -42.35
N GLU A 303 -25.84 6.10 -43.38
CA GLU A 303 -26.37 6.34 -44.72
C GLU A 303 -27.91 6.46 -44.71
N LYS A 304 -28.58 5.59 -43.95
CA LYS A 304 -30.03 5.56 -43.91
C LYS A 304 -30.67 6.62 -43.04
N TYR A 305 -30.08 6.95 -41.88
CA TYR A 305 -30.72 7.76 -40.85
C TYR A 305 -29.90 8.99 -40.43
N GLY A 306 -28.69 9.19 -40.96
CA GLY A 306 -27.79 10.27 -40.60
C GLY A 306 -26.99 10.02 -39.30
N SER A 307 -26.03 10.93 -39.04
CA SER A 307 -25.14 10.85 -37.89
C SER A 307 -25.85 10.99 -36.53
N ASP A 308 -26.92 11.80 -36.49
CA ASP A 308 -27.65 12.06 -35.24
C ASP A 308 -28.53 10.90 -34.77
N SER A 309 -28.62 9.80 -35.55
CA SER A 309 -29.23 8.54 -35.13
C SER A 309 -28.36 7.76 -34.13
N PHE A 310 -27.13 8.17 -33.90
CA PHE A 310 -26.23 7.56 -32.95
C PHE A 310 -26.19 8.35 -31.63
N GLY A 311 -26.13 7.61 -30.53
CA GLY A 311 -25.89 8.15 -29.20
C GLY A 311 -24.84 7.32 -28.47
N GLY A 312 -23.99 7.96 -27.68
CA GLY A 312 -22.93 7.33 -26.90
C GLY A 312 -23.03 7.63 -25.43
N LEU A 313 -22.88 6.60 -24.60
CA LEU A 313 -22.79 6.73 -23.15
C LEU A 313 -21.42 6.30 -22.67
N THR A 314 -20.76 7.19 -21.93
CA THR A 314 -19.48 6.94 -21.28
C THR A 314 -19.61 7.03 -19.76
N SER A 315 -18.53 7.13 -19.00
CA SER A 315 -18.61 7.11 -17.55
C SER A 315 -17.52 7.96 -16.89
N ALA A 316 -17.88 8.63 -15.78
CA ALA A 316 -16.91 9.26 -14.88
C ALA A 316 -15.99 8.23 -14.18
N ARG A 317 -16.25 6.93 -14.33
CA ARG A 317 -15.41 5.83 -13.83
C ARG A 317 -14.39 5.33 -14.85
N CYS A 318 -14.46 5.79 -16.09
CA CYS A 318 -13.44 5.55 -17.11
C CYS A 318 -12.23 6.47 -16.93
N THR A 319 -11.09 6.11 -17.50
CA THR A 319 -9.93 7.01 -17.54
C THR A 319 -10.20 8.21 -18.44
N ASN A 320 -9.41 9.26 -18.33
CA ASN A 320 -9.51 10.43 -19.21
C ASN A 320 -9.24 10.03 -20.68
N GLU A 321 -8.30 9.11 -20.88
CA GLU A 321 -7.95 8.58 -22.19
C GLU A 321 -9.11 7.83 -22.85
N ASP A 322 -9.80 6.96 -22.09
CA ASP A 322 -10.99 6.25 -22.58
C ASP A 322 -12.08 7.25 -23.00
N ASN A 323 -12.38 8.22 -22.15
CA ASN A 323 -13.37 9.24 -22.43
C ASN A 323 -13.00 10.11 -23.64
N TYR A 324 -11.72 10.46 -23.77
CA TYR A 324 -11.21 11.24 -24.91
C TYR A 324 -11.38 10.48 -26.23
N ILE A 325 -10.93 9.22 -26.28
CA ILE A 325 -11.03 8.39 -27.50
C ILE A 325 -12.49 8.11 -27.88
N PHE A 326 -13.33 7.83 -26.88
CA PHE A 326 -14.77 7.65 -27.10
C PHE A 326 -15.41 8.91 -27.70
N GLN A 327 -15.15 10.07 -27.14
CA GLN A 327 -15.67 11.33 -27.66
C GLN A 327 -15.12 11.62 -29.08
N LYS A 328 -13.85 11.34 -29.34
CA LYS A 328 -13.21 11.50 -30.65
C LYS A 328 -13.87 10.60 -31.69
N LEU A 329 -14.19 9.35 -31.37
CA LEU A 329 -14.93 8.45 -32.26
C LEU A 329 -16.28 9.04 -32.66
N PHE A 330 -17.08 9.53 -31.70
CA PHE A 330 -18.39 10.08 -31.97
C PHE A 330 -18.34 11.39 -32.78
N ARG A 331 -17.48 12.31 -32.39
CA ARG A 331 -17.40 13.63 -33.05
C ARG A 331 -16.69 13.59 -34.39
N ALA A 332 -15.52 12.96 -34.48
CA ALA A 332 -14.70 12.99 -35.67
C ALA A 332 -15.05 11.93 -36.72
N VAL A 333 -15.52 10.72 -36.27
CA VAL A 333 -15.77 9.60 -37.17
C VAL A 333 -17.27 9.46 -37.47
N ILE A 334 -18.09 9.38 -36.43
CA ILE A 334 -19.55 9.24 -36.58
C ILE A 334 -20.17 10.59 -37.01
N GLY A 335 -19.69 11.71 -36.49
CA GLY A 335 -20.13 13.06 -36.86
C GLY A 335 -21.33 13.54 -36.04
N THR A 336 -21.41 13.16 -34.75
CA THR A 336 -22.46 13.64 -33.84
C THR A 336 -21.90 14.04 -32.49
N ASN A 337 -22.59 14.97 -31.80
CA ASN A 337 -22.31 15.35 -30.41
C ASN A 337 -23.19 14.62 -29.37
N ASN A 338 -23.97 13.64 -29.78
CA ASN A 338 -24.85 12.88 -28.89
C ASN A 338 -24.07 11.95 -27.97
N VAL A 339 -23.29 12.54 -27.07
CA VAL A 339 -22.46 11.82 -26.08
C VAL A 339 -22.77 12.35 -24.69
N ASP A 340 -23.03 11.44 -23.76
CA ASP A 340 -23.33 11.76 -22.38
C ASP A 340 -22.69 10.75 -21.41
N HIS A 341 -22.84 10.97 -20.09
CA HIS A 341 -22.32 10.07 -19.07
C HIS A 341 -23.23 10.05 -17.81
N CYS A 342 -23.05 9.02 -16.98
CA CYS A 342 -23.88 8.75 -15.79
C CYS A 342 -23.79 9.79 -14.67
N ALA A 343 -22.79 10.66 -14.64
CA ALA A 343 -22.55 11.65 -13.57
C ALA A 343 -23.02 13.07 -13.92
N ARG A 344 -23.85 13.23 -14.96
CA ARG A 344 -24.35 14.53 -15.39
C ARG A 344 -25.50 15.06 -14.52
N LEU A 345 -26.14 14.22 -13.76
CA LEU A 345 -27.29 14.58 -12.90
C LEU A 345 -26.83 15.12 -11.55
#